data_7c30b218cb7233fa87b57dd1147cdd19
#
_entry.id   7c30b218cb7233fa87b57dd1147cdd19
#
_cell.length_a   1.000
_cell.length_b   1.000
_cell.length_c   1.000
_cell.angle_alpha   90.00
_cell.angle_beta   90.00
_cell.angle_gamma   90.00
#
_symmetry.space_group_name_H-M   'P 1'
#
loop_
_entity.id
_entity.type
_entity.pdbx_description
1 polymer ?
#
loop_
_entity_poly.entity_id
_entity_poly.type
_entity_poly.pdbx_seq_one_letter_code
_entity_poly.pdbx_strand_id
1 'polypeptide(L)'
;EMSASLVGSEMCIRDSLSGLKKAYMEGVDIRGYFQWSLLDNFEWAYGYSERFGLIYVNYETQERILKDSAYRYSEIIRGNGEDL
;
A
#
# COMPACT_ATOMS: atom_id res chain seq x y z
N GLU A 1 8.67 -4.14 -15.36
CA GLU A 1 7.41 -3.48 -15.20
C GLU A 1 6.74 -3.75 -13.87
N MET A 2 6.54 -5.02 -13.57
CA MET A 2 6.00 -5.44 -12.30
C MET A 2 6.91 -5.02 -11.14
N SER A 3 8.22 -5.16 -11.29
CA SER A 3 9.21 -4.74 -10.29
C SER A 3 9.10 -3.25 -9.97
N ALA A 4 9.03 -2.42 -11.01
CA ALA A 4 8.94 -0.97 -10.84
C ALA A 4 7.65 -0.60 -10.11
N SER A 5 6.55 -1.27 -10.44
CA SER A 5 5.26 -1.05 -9.79
C SER A 5 5.32 -1.43 -8.31
N LEU A 6 5.96 -2.56 -7.99
CA LEU A 6 6.10 -3.03 -6.62
C LEU A 6 6.91 -2.05 -5.77
N VAL A 7 8.03 -1.57 -6.31
CA VAL A 7 8.90 -0.62 -5.61
C VAL A 7 8.19 0.72 -5.41
N GLY A 8 7.52 1.22 -6.44
CA GLY A 8 6.79 2.48 -6.37
C GLY A 8 5.68 2.42 -5.32
N SER A 9 4.97 1.30 -5.26
CA SER A 9 3.90 1.06 -4.31
C SER A 9 4.41 1.12 -2.87
N GLU A 10 5.55 0.49 -2.59
CA GLU A 10 6.16 0.50 -1.26
C GLU A 10 6.55 1.91 -0.84
N MET A 11 7.17 2.68 -1.74
CA MET A 11 7.57 4.05 -1.46
C MET A 11 6.38 4.95 -1.18
N CYS A 12 5.29 4.80 -1.93
CA CYS A 12 4.07 5.57 -1.72
C CYS A 12 3.46 5.32 -0.36
N ILE A 13 3.40 4.07 0.07
CA ILE A 13 2.87 3.71 1.40
C ILE A 13 3.72 4.35 2.48
N ARG A 14 5.03 4.22 2.37
CA ARG A 14 5.97 4.77 3.35
C ARG A 14 5.81 6.28 3.48
N ASP A 15 5.78 6.99 2.36
CA ASP A 15 5.67 8.45 2.35
C ASP A 15 4.33 8.91 2.92
N SER A 16 3.24 8.25 2.54
CA SER A 16 1.90 8.58 3.02
C SER A 16 1.79 8.38 4.53
N LEU A 17 2.28 7.26 5.04
CA LEU A 17 2.21 6.96 6.47
C LEU A 17 3.15 7.84 7.29
N SER A 18 4.32 8.18 6.74
CA SER A 18 5.25 9.10 7.40
C SER A 18 4.64 10.49 7.55
N GLY A 19 3.97 10.98 6.50
CA GLY A 19 3.27 12.25 6.55
C GLY A 19 2.11 12.23 7.54
N LEU A 20 1.37 11.13 7.59
CA LEU A 20 0.27 10.95 8.52
C LEU A 20 0.77 10.95 9.97
N LYS A 21 1.87 10.25 10.24
CA LYS A 21 2.49 10.21 11.55
C LYS A 21 2.91 11.60 11.99
N LYS A 22 3.55 12.36 11.10
CA LYS A 22 3.97 13.72 11.39
C LYS A 22 2.79 14.60 11.76
N ALA A 23 1.70 14.52 11.01
CA ALA A 23 0.49 15.28 11.28
C ALA A 23 -0.09 14.90 12.65
N TYR A 24 -0.11 13.63 12.98
CA TYR A 24 -0.60 13.14 14.27
C TYR A 24 0.25 13.71 15.42
N MET A 25 1.56 13.71 15.25
CA MET A 25 2.50 14.23 16.26
C MET A 25 2.33 15.74 16.45
N GLU A 26 1.82 16.44 15.45
CA GLU A 26 1.55 17.88 15.50
C GLU A 26 0.16 18.20 16.07
N GLY A 27 -0.59 17.20 16.50
CA GLY A 27 -1.86 17.40 17.16
C GLY A 27 -3.10 17.22 16.31
N VAL A 28 -2.96 16.75 15.07
CA VAL A 28 -4.12 16.48 14.21
C VAL A 28 -4.85 15.24 14.75
N ASP A 29 -6.16 15.30 14.83
CA ASP A 29 -6.99 14.21 15.35
C ASP A 29 -7.20 13.15 14.28
N ILE A 30 -6.24 12.22 14.16
CA ILE A 30 -6.27 11.11 13.21
C ILE A 30 -6.70 9.85 13.94
N ARG A 31 -7.77 9.21 13.46
CA ARG A 31 -8.37 8.05 14.12
C ARG A 31 -8.16 6.73 13.41
N GLY A 32 -7.58 6.75 12.23
CA GLY A 32 -7.30 5.52 11.51
C GLY A 32 -6.74 5.76 10.13
N TYR A 33 -6.37 4.67 9.49
CA TYR A 33 -5.82 4.69 8.15
C TYR A 33 -6.25 3.44 7.42
N PHE A 34 -6.73 3.59 6.20
CA PHE A 34 -7.16 2.47 5.37
C PHE A 34 -6.45 2.54 4.03
N GLN A 35 -5.63 1.55 3.74
CA GLN A 35 -4.89 1.49 2.50
C GLN A 35 -5.76 0.98 1.36
N TRP A 36 -5.80 1.70 0.25
CA TRP A 36 -6.41 1.22 -0.97
C TRP A 36 -5.31 0.60 -1.82
N SER A 37 -5.36 -0.64 -2.16
CA SER A 37 -6.35 -1.63 -1.82
C SER A 37 -5.65 -2.94 -1.47
N LEU A 38 -6.40 -3.94 -1.03
CA LEU A 38 -5.82 -5.23 -0.64
C LEU A 38 -5.31 -6.00 -1.86
N LEU A 39 -6.18 -6.19 -2.85
CA LEU A 39 -5.87 -6.93 -4.08
C LEU A 39 -5.90 -6.02 -5.29
N ASP A 40 -5.08 -6.32 -6.29
CA ASP A 40 -5.24 -5.70 -7.59
C ASP A 40 -6.64 -5.97 -8.11
N ASN A 41 -7.28 -4.97 -8.71
CA ASN A 41 -8.67 -5.10 -9.14
C ASN A 41 -8.98 -4.12 -10.27
N PHE A 42 -10.24 -4.05 -10.65
CA PHE A 42 -10.72 -3.15 -11.68
C PHE A 42 -10.76 -1.71 -11.13
N GLU A 43 -9.89 -0.86 -11.64
CA GLU A 43 -9.73 0.53 -11.14
C GLU A 43 -10.56 1.51 -11.98
N TRP A 44 -11.85 1.29 -12.04
CA TRP A 44 -12.82 2.21 -12.70
C TRP A 44 -12.36 2.60 -14.11
N ALA A 45 -12.11 3.88 -14.34
CA ALA A 45 -11.72 4.39 -15.67
C ALA A 45 -10.39 3.81 -16.19
N TYR A 46 -9.52 3.35 -15.30
CA TYR A 46 -8.24 2.77 -15.66
C TYR A 46 -8.33 1.27 -15.98
N GLY A 47 -9.49 0.66 -15.69
CA GLY A 47 -9.67 -0.77 -15.90
C GLY A 47 -8.67 -1.58 -15.10
N TYR A 48 -7.99 -2.53 -15.76
CA TYR A 48 -6.99 -3.37 -15.10
C TYR A 48 -5.56 -2.89 -15.34
N SER A 49 -5.37 -1.75 -15.97
CA SER A 49 -4.03 -1.24 -16.28
C SER A 49 -3.29 -0.74 -15.04
N GLU A 50 -4.00 -0.27 -14.03
CA GLU A 50 -3.42 0.20 -12.78
C GLU A 50 -3.59 -0.84 -11.69
N ARG A 51 -2.51 -1.08 -10.94
CA ARG A 51 -2.49 -2.11 -9.90
C ARG A 51 -2.17 -1.48 -8.55
N PHE A 52 -3.21 -1.07 -7.84
CA PHE A 52 -3.07 -0.38 -6.56
C PHE A 52 -3.07 -1.33 -5.35
N GLY A 53 -3.25 -2.63 -5.57
CA GLY A 53 -3.34 -3.59 -4.48
C GLY A 53 -2.01 -3.83 -3.78
N LEU A 54 -2.08 -4.28 -2.53
CA LEU A 54 -0.92 -4.77 -1.79
C LEU A 54 -0.53 -6.16 -2.26
N ILE A 55 -1.47 -6.87 -2.87
CA ILE A 55 -1.30 -8.22 -3.37
C ILE A 55 -1.47 -8.19 -4.89
N TYR A 56 -0.44 -8.63 -5.60
CA TYR A 56 -0.49 -8.77 -7.05
C TYR A 56 -1.42 -9.91 -7.42
N VAL A 57 -2.30 -9.67 -8.39
CA VAL A 57 -3.20 -10.70 -8.91
C VAL A 57 -2.87 -10.94 -10.37
N ASN A 58 -2.56 -12.19 -10.72
CA ASN A 58 -2.44 -12.59 -12.11
C ASN A 58 -3.86 -12.81 -12.62
N TYR A 59 -4.37 -11.89 -13.43
CA TYR A 59 -5.76 -11.94 -13.86
C TYR A 59 -6.10 -13.15 -14.74
N GLU A 60 -5.08 -13.76 -15.34
CA GLU A 60 -5.30 -14.95 -16.16
C GLU A 60 -5.41 -16.23 -15.33
N THR A 61 -4.54 -16.39 -14.32
CA THR A 61 -4.46 -17.60 -13.50
C THR A 61 -5.10 -17.46 -12.14
N GLN A 62 -5.42 -16.24 -11.72
CA GLN A 62 -5.94 -15.93 -10.39
C GLN A 62 -4.89 -16.13 -9.28
N GLU A 63 -3.63 -16.30 -9.64
CA GLU A 63 -2.55 -16.42 -8.67
C GLU A 63 -2.36 -15.09 -7.93
N ARG A 64 -2.14 -15.17 -6.63
CA ARG A 64 -1.98 -14.00 -5.77
C ARG A 64 -0.60 -14.01 -5.14
N ILE A 65 0.13 -12.90 -5.32
CA ILE A 65 1.50 -12.77 -4.84
C ILE A 65 1.59 -11.50 -3.99
N LEU A 66 2.06 -11.62 -2.76
CA LEU A 66 2.25 -10.46 -1.90
C LEU A 66 3.36 -9.57 -2.48
N LYS A 67 3.05 -8.29 -2.64
CA LYS A 67 4.05 -7.31 -3.08
C LYS A 67 4.96 -6.95 -1.91
N ASP A 68 6.11 -6.34 -2.21
CA ASP A 68 7.00 -5.82 -1.18
C ASP A 68 6.26 -4.82 -0.28
N SER A 69 5.34 -4.04 -0.86
CA SER A 69 4.54 -3.09 -0.10
C SER A 69 3.66 -3.77 0.95
N ALA A 70 3.19 -5.00 0.67
CA ALA A 70 2.38 -5.75 1.64
C ALA A 70 3.24 -6.13 2.86
N TYR A 71 4.45 -6.59 2.63
CA TYR A 71 5.36 -6.95 3.71
C TYR A 71 5.76 -5.71 4.51
N ARG A 72 6.06 -4.62 3.84
CA ARG A 72 6.43 -3.36 4.51
C ARG A 72 5.26 -2.81 5.33
N TYR A 73 4.06 -2.85 4.80
CA TYR A 73 2.87 -2.39 5.50
C TYR A 73 2.62 -3.25 6.76
N SER A 74 2.81 -4.56 6.63
CA SER A 74 2.70 -5.47 7.76
C SER A 74 3.71 -5.14 8.86
N GLU A 75 4.95 -4.81 8.49
CA GLU A 75 5.99 -4.41 9.44
C GLU A 75 5.62 -3.12 10.17
N ILE A 76 5.09 -2.16 9.43
CA ILE A 76 4.65 -0.87 10.01
C ILE A 76 3.52 -1.10 11.01
N ILE A 77 2.56 -1.95 10.68
CA ILE A 77 1.44 -2.28 11.57
C ILE A 77 1.97 -2.95 12.84
N ARG A 78 2.87 -3.91 12.69
CA ARG A 78 3.44 -4.66 13.82
C ARG A 78 4.21 -3.74 14.76
N GLY A 79 4.95 -2.78 14.21
CA GLY A 79 5.71 -1.81 14.99
C GLY A 79 4.91 -0.59 15.41
N ASN A 80 3.63 -0.55 15.07
CA ASN A 80 2.74 0.58 15.36
C ASN A 80 3.30 1.91 14.83
N GLY A 81 4.00 1.86 13.71
CA GLY A 81 4.53 3.04 13.05
C GLY A 81 5.75 3.68 13.72
N GLU A 82 6.37 3.01 14.66
CA GLU A 82 7.51 3.57 15.40
C GLU A 82 8.72 3.87 14.52
N ASP A 83 8.91 3.10 13.46
CA ASP A 83 10.06 3.23 12.57
C ASP A 83 9.81 4.15 11.37
N LEU A 84 8.72 4.86 11.34
CA LEU A 84 8.40 5.80 10.28
C LEU A 84 9.12 7.12 10.43
#